data_0730dbb4ee4c49eb195a35f2726ba567
#
_entry.id   0730dbb4ee4c49eb195a35f2726ba567
#
_cell.length_a   1.000
_cell.length_b   1.000
_cell.length_c   1.000
_cell.angle_alpha   90.00
_cell.angle_beta   90.00
_cell.angle_gamma   90.00
#
_symmetry.space_group_name_H-M   'P 1'
#
loop_
_entity.id
_entity.type
_entity.pdbx_description
1 polymer ?
#
loop_
_entity_poly.entity_id
_entity_poly.type
_entity_poly.pdbx_seq_one_letter_code
_entity_poly.pdbx_strand_id
1 'polypeptide(L)'
;MTRHILLLCLLGNPFELNLGGHQRTVSEIINHFKDTPQLELTVITTNCSLKELTANHLCSNITIYEIPIKKQWLENQDLLYNNKDFLYKTIKNIYENIEQPIALVHSTYWISGLLASQLCSDHHLIQIHSVISTSCERKRNGFPPVSSHQYESEQFFLPKVDCILSIAESEYELLVKEYHIEPHKIIVVGRTVADCFLHPSHLPSGNLGQTRSVNYNAMDLQGTEWWINGAFCYIGRIVDQKGVKEIILAWEILYKKYLNLTPPMWFIGGTAEDISKYRRIIKEYVPDLETYEQQHKIYWWGFLSDAGISNVLLKCSVLIMHSAFEPGGRVILEAMSSGKPVIATYSGFGNNYVQDWYNGFHVEYGDFQKLSRYLELFITNPYLANMLGINSKSLFREINRNWDYFRRISDLYFGFGTSEYTYKGNLFYKKMQPQYPNLIDAFPYNDIKNDISDISTEFYIE
;
A
#
# COMPACT_ATOMS: atom_id res chain seq x y z
N MET A 1 2.40 24.25 25.30
CA MET A 1 3.28 23.16 25.81
C MET A 1 3.62 22.28 24.64
N THR A 2 4.87 21.92 24.50
CA THR A 2 5.30 20.91 23.48
C THR A 2 4.79 19.55 23.90
N ARG A 3 4.25 18.78 22.96
CA ARG A 3 3.74 17.45 23.21
C ARG A 3 4.72 16.42 22.69
N HIS A 4 5.13 15.48 23.52
CA HIS A 4 6.14 14.48 23.18
C HIS A 4 5.49 13.14 22.86
N ILE A 5 5.72 12.62 21.66
CA ILE A 5 5.20 11.37 21.16
C ILE A 5 6.33 10.34 21.00
N LEU A 6 6.10 9.12 21.49
CA LEU A 6 7.00 8.00 21.26
C LEU A 6 6.42 7.11 20.13
N LEU A 7 7.10 7.04 18.99
CA LEU A 7 6.70 6.23 17.83
C LEU A 7 7.54 4.94 17.76
N LEU A 8 6.90 3.78 17.93
CA LEU A 8 7.53 2.46 17.81
C LEU A 8 7.25 1.82 16.46
N CYS A 9 8.33 1.50 15.72
CA CYS A 9 8.29 0.91 14.39
C CYS A 9 9.43 -0.12 14.22
N LEU A 10 9.24 -1.36 14.68
CA LEU A 10 10.29 -2.37 14.82
C LEU A 10 10.51 -3.28 13.58
N LEU A 11 9.96 -2.96 12.43
CA LEU A 11 10.15 -3.71 11.18
C LEU A 11 11.17 -3.06 10.23
N GLY A 12 12.28 -2.59 10.75
CA GLY A 12 13.34 -1.98 9.97
C GLY A 12 13.23 -0.45 9.85
N ASN A 13 14.33 0.15 9.47
CA ASN A 13 14.48 1.59 9.37
C ASN A 13 13.54 2.17 8.29
N PRO A 14 12.68 3.16 8.63
CA PRO A 14 11.74 3.77 7.69
C PRO A 14 12.39 4.65 6.61
N PHE A 15 13.70 4.84 6.64
CA PHE A 15 14.45 5.64 5.65
C PHE A 15 15.34 4.80 4.72
N GLU A 16 15.25 3.46 4.76
CA GLU A 16 15.97 2.60 3.82
C GLU A 16 15.38 2.69 2.41
N LEU A 17 16.21 2.42 1.39
CA LEU A 17 15.84 2.62 -0.03
C LEU A 17 14.74 1.66 -0.53
N ASN A 18 14.60 0.47 0.07
CA ASN A 18 13.69 -0.59 -0.41
C ASN A 18 12.50 -0.79 0.54
N LEU A 19 11.80 0.28 0.87
CA LEU A 19 10.74 0.28 1.86
C LEU A 19 9.49 -0.49 1.40
N GLY A 20 8.96 -1.33 2.27
CA GLY A 20 7.58 -1.83 2.17
C GLY A 20 6.57 -0.71 2.48
N GLY A 21 5.30 -0.97 2.18
CA GLY A 21 4.23 0.00 2.42
C GLY A 21 4.10 0.48 3.87
N HIS A 22 4.49 -0.35 4.84
CA HIS A 22 4.51 -0.02 6.26
C HIS A 22 5.58 1.05 6.58
N GLN A 23 6.84 0.80 6.22
CA GLN A 23 7.94 1.73 6.48
C GLN A 23 7.71 3.08 5.78
N ARG A 24 7.16 3.08 4.56
CA ARG A 24 6.76 4.32 3.86
C ARG A 24 5.74 5.13 4.66
N THR A 25 4.72 4.49 5.22
CA THR A 25 3.73 5.20 6.05
C THR A 25 4.38 5.83 7.28
N VAL A 26 5.31 5.13 7.93
CA VAL A 26 6.05 5.67 9.08
C VAL A 26 6.93 6.84 8.67
N SER A 27 7.67 6.73 7.56
CA SER A 27 8.51 7.84 7.06
C SER A 27 7.68 9.08 6.69
N GLU A 28 6.45 8.89 6.19
CA GLU A 28 5.54 9.99 5.89
C GLU A 28 5.02 10.69 7.16
N ILE A 29 4.70 9.93 8.21
CA ILE A 29 4.37 10.51 9.53
C ILE A 29 5.54 11.34 10.05
N ILE A 30 6.75 10.79 10.02
CA ILE A 30 7.95 11.49 10.47
C ILE A 30 8.17 12.77 9.67
N ASN A 31 8.10 12.69 8.34
CA ASN A 31 8.30 13.85 7.47
C ASN A 31 7.21 14.92 7.63
N HIS A 32 5.96 14.51 7.90
CA HIS A 32 4.86 15.45 8.13
C HIS A 32 5.07 16.29 9.39
N PHE A 33 5.61 15.68 10.45
CA PHE A 33 5.84 16.37 11.72
C PHE A 33 7.25 17.00 11.84
N LYS A 34 8.06 16.86 10.79
CA LYS A 34 9.36 17.54 10.74
C LYS A 34 9.17 19.04 10.89
N ASP A 35 10.02 19.62 11.75
CA ASP A 35 10.01 21.06 12.03
C ASP A 35 8.66 21.60 12.58
N THR A 36 7.83 20.75 13.21
CA THR A 36 6.61 21.16 13.91
C THR A 36 6.95 21.61 15.35
N PRO A 37 6.92 22.91 15.67
CA PRO A 37 7.50 23.43 16.93
C PRO A 37 6.79 22.94 18.20
N GLN A 38 5.50 22.52 18.09
CA GLN A 38 4.68 22.11 19.23
C GLN A 38 4.73 20.61 19.48
N LEU A 39 5.50 19.87 18.68
CA LEU A 39 5.61 18.43 18.78
C LEU A 39 7.07 18.00 18.89
N GLU A 40 7.36 17.11 19.81
CA GLU A 40 8.59 16.35 19.88
C GLU A 40 8.29 14.89 19.56
N LEU A 41 9.09 14.30 18.69
CA LEU A 41 8.90 12.93 18.23
C LEU A 41 10.16 12.11 18.48
N THR A 42 10.06 11.13 19.38
CA THR A 42 11.07 10.10 19.53
C THR A 42 10.63 8.86 18.76
N VAL A 43 11.43 8.45 17.79
CA VAL A 43 11.18 7.25 16.98
C VAL A 43 12.12 6.14 17.43
N ILE A 44 11.59 4.96 17.73
CA ILE A 44 12.38 3.76 17.99
C ILE A 44 12.13 2.78 16.86
N THR A 45 13.19 2.40 16.17
CA THR A 45 13.16 1.45 15.06
C THR A 45 14.30 0.43 15.18
N THR A 46 14.36 -0.50 14.23
CA THR A 46 15.43 -1.50 14.15
C THR A 46 16.27 -1.31 12.90
N ASN A 47 17.55 -1.63 12.98
CA ASN A 47 18.47 -1.54 11.84
C ASN A 47 19.42 -2.74 11.82
N CYS A 48 19.44 -3.47 10.70
CA CYS A 48 20.30 -4.66 10.55
C CYS A 48 21.72 -4.36 10.05
N SER A 49 22.01 -3.11 9.70
CA SER A 49 23.35 -2.67 9.27
C SER A 49 24.22 -2.19 10.43
N LEU A 50 23.62 -1.98 11.60
CA LEU A 50 24.30 -1.46 12.79
C LEU A 50 24.80 -2.59 13.69
N LYS A 51 25.84 -2.27 14.48
CA LYS A 51 26.38 -3.17 15.51
C LYS A 51 26.00 -2.78 16.93
N GLU A 52 25.66 -1.52 17.14
CA GLU A 52 25.30 -0.95 18.43
C GLU A 52 24.12 0.02 18.30
N LEU A 53 23.46 0.30 19.42
CA LEU A 53 22.36 1.25 19.50
C LEU A 53 22.86 2.65 19.10
N THR A 54 22.16 3.28 18.17
CA THR A 54 22.44 4.67 17.75
C THR A 54 21.26 5.57 18.06
N ALA A 55 21.57 6.84 18.28
CA ALA A 55 20.60 7.93 18.40
C ALA A 55 20.98 9.05 17.42
N ASN A 56 20.08 9.35 16.52
CA ASN A 56 20.30 10.34 15.47
C ASN A 56 19.22 11.43 15.53
N HIS A 57 19.62 12.69 15.58
CA HIS A 57 18.71 13.83 15.45
C HIS A 57 18.44 14.07 13.96
N LEU A 58 17.20 13.84 13.52
CA LEU A 58 16.82 14.13 12.14
C LEU A 58 16.63 15.64 11.92
N CYS A 59 16.08 16.32 12.92
CA CYS A 59 15.89 17.77 12.98
C CYS A 59 15.70 18.19 14.45
N SER A 60 15.37 19.46 14.69
CA SER A 60 15.26 20.04 16.03
C SER A 60 14.27 19.33 16.96
N ASN A 61 13.23 18.73 16.40
CA ASN A 61 12.13 18.12 17.15
C ASN A 61 11.98 16.61 16.92
N ILE A 62 12.90 15.94 16.20
CA ILE A 62 12.81 14.50 15.92
C ILE A 62 14.11 13.79 16.21
N THR A 63 14.06 12.83 17.13
CA THR A 63 15.17 11.93 17.47
C THR A 63 14.81 10.49 17.08
N ILE A 64 15.73 9.80 16.41
CA ILE A 64 15.55 8.41 15.96
C ILE A 64 16.55 7.52 16.66
N TYR A 65 16.06 6.54 17.40
CA TYR A 65 16.84 5.46 18.00
C TYR A 65 16.76 4.24 17.11
N GLU A 66 17.92 3.69 16.74
CA GLU A 66 17.99 2.51 15.87
C GLU A 66 18.61 1.35 16.64
N ILE A 67 17.81 0.33 16.94
CA ILE A 67 18.23 -0.87 17.67
C ILE A 67 18.89 -1.85 16.68
N PRO A 68 20.14 -2.25 16.90
CA PRO A 68 20.82 -3.21 16.05
C PRO A 68 20.17 -4.59 16.16
N ILE A 69 19.82 -5.18 15.02
CA ILE A 69 19.27 -6.53 14.94
C ILE A 69 19.90 -7.32 13.81
N LYS A 70 19.77 -8.64 13.83
CA LYS A 70 20.20 -9.48 12.72
C LYS A 70 19.15 -9.42 11.59
N LYS A 71 19.60 -9.35 10.33
CA LYS A 71 18.72 -9.34 9.15
C LYS A 71 17.73 -10.51 9.15
N GLN A 72 18.14 -11.68 9.61
CA GLN A 72 17.30 -12.87 9.74
C GLN A 72 16.03 -12.65 10.61
N TRP A 73 16.06 -11.70 11.56
CA TRP A 73 14.89 -11.41 12.41
C TRP A 73 13.79 -10.68 11.63
N LEU A 74 14.16 -9.84 10.66
CA LEU A 74 13.18 -9.20 9.77
C LEU A 74 12.62 -10.17 8.73
N GLU A 75 13.44 -11.12 8.27
CA GLU A 75 13.04 -12.16 7.31
C GLU A 75 12.17 -13.25 7.96
N ASN A 76 12.40 -13.55 9.23
CA ASN A 76 11.63 -14.50 10.03
C ASN A 76 11.15 -13.86 11.33
N GLN A 77 9.88 -13.46 11.38
CA GLN A 77 9.32 -12.75 12.51
C GLN A 77 9.15 -13.60 13.78
N ASP A 78 9.21 -14.93 13.72
CA ASP A 78 9.31 -15.77 14.91
C ASP A 78 10.64 -15.52 15.64
N LEU A 79 11.73 -15.29 14.91
CA LEU A 79 13.01 -14.89 15.51
C LEU A 79 12.94 -13.50 16.15
N LEU A 80 12.23 -12.58 15.54
CA LEU A 80 11.99 -11.25 16.13
C LEU A 80 11.20 -11.37 17.45
N TYR A 81 10.13 -12.16 17.46
CA TYR A 81 9.35 -12.44 18.66
C TYR A 81 10.16 -13.14 19.76
N ASN A 82 10.97 -14.14 19.40
CA ASN A 82 11.81 -14.87 20.36
C ASN A 82 12.87 -13.98 21.04
N ASN A 83 13.17 -12.83 20.44
CA ASN A 83 14.06 -11.82 21.02
C ASN A 83 13.30 -10.60 21.59
N LYS A 84 11.99 -10.71 21.85
CA LYS A 84 11.17 -9.61 22.36
C LYS A 84 11.65 -9.05 23.69
N ASP A 85 12.19 -9.87 24.57
CA ASP A 85 12.69 -9.43 25.89
C ASP A 85 13.92 -8.52 25.76
N PHE A 86 14.81 -8.83 24.81
CA PHE A 86 15.93 -7.95 24.48
C PHE A 86 15.41 -6.62 23.92
N LEU A 87 14.50 -6.67 22.96
CA LEU A 87 13.90 -5.48 22.38
C LEU A 87 13.19 -4.64 23.43
N TYR A 88 12.38 -5.27 24.29
CA TYR A 88 11.67 -4.58 25.36
C TYR A 88 12.62 -3.88 26.34
N LYS A 89 13.67 -4.58 26.82
CA LYS A 89 14.67 -3.99 27.71
C LYS A 89 15.35 -2.77 27.07
N THR A 90 15.66 -2.86 25.79
CA THR A 90 16.28 -1.75 25.05
C THR A 90 15.31 -0.56 24.90
N ILE A 91 14.06 -0.82 24.53
CA ILE A 91 13.00 0.21 24.43
C ILE A 91 12.77 0.87 25.78
N LYS A 92 12.66 0.09 26.86
CA LYS A 92 12.47 0.59 28.21
C LYS A 92 13.65 1.46 28.66
N ASN A 93 14.89 1.03 28.40
CA ASN A 93 16.08 1.84 28.70
C ASN A 93 16.10 3.16 27.93
N ILE A 94 15.72 3.15 26.64
CA ILE A 94 15.59 4.41 25.88
C ILE A 94 14.54 5.31 26.53
N TYR A 95 13.34 4.77 26.82
CA TYR A 95 12.24 5.51 27.44
C TYR A 95 12.64 6.15 28.77
N GLU A 96 13.31 5.40 29.65
CA GLU A 96 13.75 5.86 30.98
C GLU A 96 14.82 6.97 30.91
N ASN A 97 15.51 7.12 29.78
CA ASN A 97 16.49 8.18 29.53
C ASN A 97 15.93 9.38 28.76
N ILE A 98 14.63 9.38 28.43
CA ILE A 98 13.96 10.54 27.83
C ILE A 98 13.62 11.53 28.96
N GLU A 99 14.16 12.74 28.88
CA GLU A 99 13.97 13.76 29.92
C GLU A 99 12.55 14.35 29.95
N GLN A 100 11.94 14.51 28.77
CA GLN A 100 10.62 15.08 28.65
C GLN A 100 9.51 14.00 28.75
N PRO A 101 8.43 14.23 29.50
CA PRO A 101 7.37 13.24 29.65
C PRO A 101 6.69 12.90 28.32
N ILE A 102 6.56 11.61 28.05
CA ILE A 102 5.85 11.10 26.87
C ILE A 102 4.35 11.28 27.10
N ALA A 103 3.67 11.95 26.17
CA ALA A 103 2.23 12.18 26.21
C ALA A 103 1.45 10.97 25.73
N LEU A 104 1.96 10.25 24.73
CA LEU A 104 1.39 8.99 24.23
C LEU A 104 2.46 8.19 23.44
N VAL A 105 2.18 6.90 23.32
CA VAL A 105 2.95 5.95 22.51
C VAL A 105 2.15 5.59 21.27
N HIS A 106 2.70 5.83 20.07
CA HIS A 106 2.14 5.35 18.83
C HIS A 106 2.94 4.14 18.33
N SER A 107 2.32 3.00 18.24
CA SER A 107 2.93 1.77 17.75
C SER A 107 2.37 1.37 16.38
N THR A 108 3.22 0.79 15.55
CA THR A 108 2.80 0.35 14.21
C THR A 108 3.20 -1.11 14.01
N TYR A 109 2.28 -1.92 13.52
CA TYR A 109 2.44 -3.35 13.32
C TYR A 109 2.49 -4.19 14.61
N TRP A 110 2.16 -5.49 14.53
CA TRP A 110 1.86 -6.34 15.69
C TRP A 110 2.97 -6.43 16.75
N ILE A 111 4.24 -6.60 16.37
CA ILE A 111 5.33 -6.73 17.34
C ILE A 111 5.59 -5.42 18.07
N SER A 112 5.51 -4.29 17.39
CA SER A 112 5.61 -2.97 18.01
C SER A 112 4.41 -2.72 18.93
N GLY A 113 3.21 -3.15 18.51
CA GLY A 113 1.99 -3.08 19.31
C GLY A 113 2.10 -3.85 20.62
N LEU A 114 2.61 -5.07 20.56
CA LEU A 114 2.82 -5.92 21.72
C LEU A 114 3.79 -5.28 22.74
N LEU A 115 4.96 -4.82 22.29
CA LEU A 115 5.97 -4.23 23.17
C LEU A 115 5.57 -2.84 23.69
N ALA A 116 4.88 -2.05 22.87
CA ALA A 116 4.28 -0.80 23.32
C ALA A 116 3.21 -1.02 24.39
N SER A 117 2.36 -2.03 24.25
CA SER A 117 1.33 -2.37 25.22
C SER A 117 1.94 -2.75 26.58
N GLN A 118 3.05 -3.45 26.59
CA GLN A 118 3.79 -3.74 27.81
C GLN A 118 4.37 -2.46 28.45
N LEU A 119 5.03 -1.61 27.63
CA LEU A 119 5.57 -0.33 28.12
C LEU A 119 4.49 0.58 28.69
N CYS A 120 3.36 0.69 27.99
CA CYS A 120 2.23 1.52 28.44
C CYS A 120 1.61 1.00 29.72
N SER A 121 1.51 -0.32 29.88
CA SER A 121 1.04 -0.93 31.13
C SER A 121 2.00 -0.67 32.30
N ASP A 122 3.31 -0.80 32.08
CA ASP A 122 4.32 -0.61 33.15
C ASP A 122 4.43 0.85 33.60
N HIS A 123 4.14 1.83 32.72
CA HIS A 123 4.34 3.25 32.97
C HIS A 123 3.07 4.11 32.89
N HIS A 124 1.88 3.48 32.79
CA HIS A 124 0.56 4.14 32.71
C HIS A 124 0.47 5.15 31.54
N LEU A 125 0.99 4.79 30.37
CA LEU A 125 0.97 5.61 29.18
C LEU A 125 -0.22 5.29 28.29
N ILE A 126 -0.66 6.27 27.54
CA ILE A 126 -1.69 6.10 26.49
C ILE A 126 -1.08 5.44 25.26
N GLN A 127 -1.73 4.42 24.71
CA GLN A 127 -1.30 3.76 23.49
C GLN A 127 -2.27 4.02 22.32
N ILE A 128 -1.72 4.52 21.21
CA ILE A 128 -2.36 4.50 19.90
C ILE A 128 -1.67 3.42 19.06
N HIS A 129 -2.43 2.63 18.29
CA HIS A 129 -1.86 1.57 17.46
C HIS A 129 -2.37 1.61 16.02
N SER A 130 -1.48 1.71 15.05
CA SER A 130 -1.80 1.53 13.63
C SER A 130 -1.76 0.06 13.26
N VAL A 131 -2.91 -0.49 12.96
CA VAL A 131 -3.03 -1.88 12.48
C VAL A 131 -2.57 -1.96 11.04
N ILE A 132 -1.83 -3.01 10.73
CA ILE A 132 -1.36 -3.30 9.37
C ILE A 132 -1.29 -4.82 9.21
N SER A 133 -2.11 -5.39 8.32
CA SER A 133 -2.06 -6.81 7.95
C SER A 133 -2.18 -7.77 9.14
N THR A 134 -3.32 -7.81 9.77
CA THR A 134 -3.59 -8.70 10.90
C THR A 134 -3.55 -10.18 10.51
N SER A 135 -3.35 -11.03 11.51
CA SER A 135 -3.38 -12.49 11.35
C SER A 135 -4.73 -12.99 10.81
N CYS A 136 -5.85 -12.46 11.33
CA CYS A 136 -7.19 -12.82 10.85
C CYS A 136 -7.44 -12.39 9.41
N GLU A 137 -6.99 -11.20 9.02
CA GLU A 137 -7.09 -10.73 7.64
C GLU A 137 -6.32 -11.65 6.69
N ARG A 138 -5.10 -12.03 7.03
CA ARG A 138 -4.30 -12.98 6.26
C ARG A 138 -4.98 -14.33 6.13
N LYS A 139 -5.50 -14.88 7.25
CA LYS A 139 -6.21 -16.17 7.28
C LYS A 139 -7.45 -16.16 6.40
N ARG A 140 -8.28 -15.10 6.43
CA ARG A 140 -9.45 -14.94 5.57
C ARG A 140 -9.10 -15.02 4.09
N ASN A 141 -7.93 -14.54 3.71
CA ASN A 141 -7.44 -14.53 2.35
C ASN A 141 -6.54 -15.74 2.01
N GLY A 142 -6.57 -16.81 2.83
CA GLY A 142 -5.86 -18.06 2.57
C GLY A 142 -4.35 -18.02 2.84
N PHE A 143 -3.85 -17.00 3.55
CA PHE A 143 -2.43 -16.87 3.87
C PHE A 143 -2.16 -17.17 5.36
N PRO A 144 -1.04 -17.84 5.67
CA PRO A 144 -0.63 -18.02 7.05
C PRO A 144 -0.26 -16.67 7.68
N PRO A 145 -0.29 -16.56 9.03
CA PRO A 145 0.27 -15.41 9.72
C PRO A 145 1.78 -15.30 9.40
N VAL A 146 2.36 -14.12 9.58
CA VAL A 146 3.80 -13.88 9.34
C VAL A 146 4.67 -14.45 10.46
N SER A 147 4.08 -14.78 11.59
CA SER A 147 4.67 -15.44 12.74
C SER A 147 3.63 -16.36 13.38
N SER A 148 4.06 -17.48 13.92
CA SER A 148 3.19 -18.39 14.71
C SER A 148 2.61 -17.71 15.96
N HIS A 149 3.25 -16.65 16.44
CA HIS A 149 2.86 -15.88 17.63
C HIS A 149 1.99 -14.66 17.34
N GLN A 150 1.79 -14.31 16.05
CA GLN A 150 1.10 -13.06 15.68
C GLN A 150 -0.34 -13.03 16.20
N TYR A 151 -1.13 -14.07 15.95
CA TYR A 151 -2.55 -14.10 16.33
C TYR A 151 -2.76 -13.96 17.83
N GLU A 152 -2.04 -14.76 18.64
CA GLU A 152 -2.14 -14.71 20.09
C GLU A 152 -1.70 -13.35 20.65
N SER A 153 -0.65 -12.78 20.07
CA SER A 153 -0.18 -11.45 20.45
C SER A 153 -1.22 -10.37 20.15
N GLU A 154 -1.82 -10.40 18.95
CA GLU A 154 -2.88 -9.46 18.57
C GLU A 154 -4.12 -9.59 19.48
N GLN A 155 -4.57 -10.79 19.76
CA GLN A 155 -5.65 -11.07 20.73
C GLN A 155 -5.34 -10.54 22.12
N PHE A 156 -4.08 -10.58 22.53
CA PHE A 156 -3.66 -10.14 23.86
C PHE A 156 -3.59 -8.61 24.00
N PHE A 157 -2.99 -7.92 23.02
CA PHE A 157 -2.70 -6.49 23.18
C PHE A 157 -3.75 -5.56 22.57
N LEU A 158 -4.39 -5.92 21.43
CA LEU A 158 -5.34 -5.03 20.76
C LEU A 158 -6.50 -4.56 21.67
N PRO A 159 -7.13 -5.41 22.51
CA PRO A 159 -8.19 -4.95 23.39
C PRO A 159 -7.73 -3.93 24.45
N LYS A 160 -6.42 -3.89 24.77
CA LYS A 160 -5.84 -3.00 25.79
C LYS A 160 -5.46 -1.64 25.24
N VAL A 161 -5.35 -1.52 23.92
CA VAL A 161 -5.00 -0.26 23.26
C VAL A 161 -6.10 0.77 23.46
N ASP A 162 -5.73 2.02 23.70
CA ASP A 162 -6.69 3.12 23.93
C ASP A 162 -7.35 3.57 22.63
N CYS A 163 -6.57 3.58 21.52
CA CYS A 163 -7.08 3.95 20.20
C CYS A 163 -6.39 3.13 19.09
N ILE A 164 -7.19 2.51 18.24
CA ILE A 164 -6.73 1.71 17.10
C ILE A 164 -7.00 2.47 15.81
N LEU A 165 -5.96 2.62 14.99
CA LEU A 165 -6.02 3.25 13.69
C LEU A 165 -6.13 2.19 12.61
N SER A 166 -7.25 2.15 11.93
CA SER A 166 -7.54 1.27 10.80
C SER A 166 -7.34 2.02 9.48
N ILE A 167 -6.86 1.33 8.47
CA ILE A 167 -6.62 1.91 7.15
C ILE A 167 -7.82 1.81 6.20
N ALA A 168 -8.79 0.94 6.52
CA ALA A 168 -9.96 0.70 5.68
C ALA A 168 -11.16 0.22 6.49
N GLU A 169 -12.35 0.37 5.93
CA GLU A 169 -13.60 -0.10 6.53
C GLU A 169 -13.60 -1.63 6.70
N SER A 170 -13.04 -2.38 5.76
CA SER A 170 -12.92 -3.84 5.84
C SER A 170 -12.05 -4.30 7.02
N GLU A 171 -11.01 -3.53 7.34
CA GLU A 171 -10.16 -3.79 8.51
C GLU A 171 -10.87 -3.40 9.81
N TYR A 172 -11.62 -2.29 9.82
CA TYR A 172 -12.48 -1.92 10.94
C TYR A 172 -13.48 -3.03 11.27
N GLU A 173 -14.19 -3.54 10.25
CA GLU A 173 -15.15 -4.63 10.44
C GLU A 173 -14.51 -5.90 11.01
N LEU A 174 -13.29 -6.22 10.53
CA LEU A 174 -12.54 -7.36 11.01
C LEU A 174 -12.12 -7.20 12.48
N LEU A 175 -11.65 -6.01 12.86
CA LEU A 175 -11.28 -5.70 14.25
C LEU A 175 -12.46 -5.87 15.20
N VAL A 176 -13.64 -5.42 14.81
CA VAL A 176 -14.87 -5.58 15.61
C VAL A 176 -15.30 -7.05 15.68
N LYS A 177 -15.34 -7.75 14.53
CA LYS A 177 -15.90 -9.12 14.45
C LYS A 177 -14.97 -10.20 14.99
N GLU A 178 -13.67 -10.12 14.69
CA GLU A 178 -12.71 -11.20 14.99
C GLU A 178 -11.87 -10.94 16.24
N TYR A 179 -11.58 -9.67 16.53
CA TYR A 179 -10.80 -9.29 17.70
C TYR A 179 -11.67 -8.72 18.84
N HIS A 180 -12.99 -8.59 18.59
CA HIS A 180 -13.97 -8.10 19.56
C HIS A 180 -13.61 -6.72 20.14
N ILE A 181 -12.99 -5.88 19.31
CA ILE A 181 -12.63 -4.53 19.72
C ILE A 181 -13.87 -3.64 19.75
N GLU A 182 -14.00 -2.87 20.80
CA GLU A 182 -15.09 -1.92 20.95
C GLU A 182 -15.05 -0.86 19.83
N PRO A 183 -16.17 -0.65 19.11
CA PRO A 183 -16.21 0.25 17.95
C PRO A 183 -15.67 1.65 18.22
N HIS A 184 -15.85 2.20 19.42
CA HIS A 184 -15.42 3.54 19.79
C HIS A 184 -13.90 3.67 19.93
N LYS A 185 -13.15 2.56 20.07
CA LYS A 185 -11.69 2.55 20.09
C LYS A 185 -11.07 2.57 18.71
N ILE A 186 -11.83 2.37 17.63
CA ILE A 186 -11.31 2.23 16.28
C ILE A 186 -11.60 3.48 15.46
N ILE A 187 -10.58 4.07 14.88
CA ILE A 187 -10.69 5.19 13.94
C ILE A 187 -10.20 4.75 12.57
N VAL A 188 -11.06 4.85 11.56
CA VAL A 188 -10.63 4.65 10.17
C VAL A 188 -9.95 5.92 9.69
N VAL A 189 -8.62 5.90 9.66
CA VAL A 189 -7.79 7.04 9.22
C VAL A 189 -7.52 7.04 7.72
N GLY A 190 -7.73 5.89 7.07
CA GLY A 190 -7.41 5.72 5.66
C GLY A 190 -5.90 5.69 5.39
N ARG A 191 -5.53 6.10 4.19
CA ARG A 191 -4.15 6.27 3.75
C ARG A 191 -4.02 7.53 2.91
N THR A 192 -2.81 8.06 2.87
CA THR A 192 -2.44 9.14 1.95
C THR A 192 -1.46 8.64 0.88
N VAL A 193 -1.17 9.49 -0.06
CA VAL A 193 -0.13 9.32 -1.07
C VAL A 193 0.93 10.40 -0.91
N ALA A 194 2.14 10.17 -1.41
CA ALA A 194 3.20 11.18 -1.37
C ALA A 194 2.84 12.40 -2.25
N ASP A 195 3.41 13.56 -1.90
CA ASP A 195 3.10 14.84 -2.57
C ASP A 195 3.30 14.82 -4.09
N CYS A 196 4.25 14.03 -4.59
CA CYS A 196 4.49 13.89 -6.02
C CYS A 196 3.30 13.28 -6.79
N PHE A 197 2.39 12.56 -6.12
CA PHE A 197 1.15 12.08 -6.73
C PHE A 197 0.02 13.10 -6.65
N LEU A 198 0.06 14.00 -5.67
CA LEU A 198 -0.92 15.09 -5.52
C LEU A 198 -0.62 16.22 -6.51
N HIS A 199 0.66 16.50 -6.71
CA HIS A 199 1.17 17.64 -7.51
C HIS A 199 2.21 17.19 -8.55
N PRO A 200 1.83 16.44 -9.59
CA PRO A 200 2.77 15.91 -10.58
C PRO A 200 3.57 16.98 -11.35
N SER A 201 3.07 18.22 -11.42
CA SER A 201 3.72 19.35 -12.09
C SER A 201 4.98 19.88 -11.40
N HIS A 202 5.23 19.47 -10.16
CA HIS A 202 6.42 19.84 -9.39
C HIS A 202 7.55 18.81 -9.47
N LEU A 203 7.40 17.78 -10.32
CA LEU A 203 8.47 16.81 -10.54
C LEU A 203 9.63 17.46 -11.29
N PRO A 204 10.88 17.38 -10.75
CA PRO A 204 12.04 17.86 -11.49
C PRO A 204 12.12 17.11 -12.82
N SER A 205 12.32 17.84 -13.90
CA SER A 205 12.57 17.32 -15.23
C SER A 205 14.01 16.76 -15.28
N GLY A 206 14.23 15.61 -14.67
CA GLY A 206 15.56 14.99 -14.67
C GLY A 206 15.66 13.85 -13.66
N ASN A 207 16.09 12.71 -14.17
CA ASN A 207 16.46 11.50 -13.47
C ASN A 207 15.33 10.72 -12.78
N LEU A 208 14.77 9.75 -13.51
CA LEU A 208 14.27 8.50 -12.94
C LEU A 208 15.40 7.95 -12.07
N GLY A 209 15.21 7.95 -10.74
CA GLY A 209 16.25 7.68 -9.77
C GLY A 209 17.11 6.46 -10.14
N GLN A 210 18.42 6.65 -10.14
CA GLN A 210 19.38 5.58 -10.40
C GLN A 210 19.26 4.53 -9.30
N THR A 211 18.62 3.44 -9.59
CA THR A 211 18.83 2.21 -8.82
C THR A 211 20.10 1.54 -9.32
N ARG A 212 21.09 1.44 -8.43
CA ARG A 212 22.38 0.75 -8.66
C ARG A 212 22.18 -0.76 -8.79
N SER A 213 21.54 -1.29 -9.83
CA SER A 213 21.65 -2.73 -10.09
C SER A 213 21.15 -3.23 -11.45
N VAL A 214 20.58 -2.38 -12.30
CA VAL A 214 20.38 -2.78 -13.70
C VAL A 214 20.74 -1.56 -14.54
N ASN A 215 21.81 -1.68 -15.34
CA ASN A 215 22.14 -0.72 -16.37
C ASN A 215 21.08 -0.76 -17.48
N TYR A 216 19.87 -0.37 -17.16
CA TYR A 216 18.93 0.13 -18.14
C TYR A 216 19.25 1.63 -18.24
N ASN A 217 20.06 2.00 -19.23
CA ASN A 217 20.08 3.38 -19.67
C ASN A 217 18.64 3.87 -19.67
N ALA A 218 18.40 5.03 -19.06
CA ALA A 218 17.14 5.74 -19.20
C ALA A 218 16.95 5.89 -20.72
N MET A 219 16.32 4.90 -21.33
CA MET A 219 16.08 4.89 -22.75
C MET A 219 15.27 6.12 -23.01
N ASP A 220 15.78 6.91 -23.90
CA ASP A 220 15.14 8.03 -24.52
C ASP A 220 13.71 7.60 -24.93
N LEU A 221 12.76 7.83 -24.04
CA LEU A 221 11.34 7.56 -24.27
C LEU A 221 10.78 8.53 -25.32
N GLN A 222 11.66 9.35 -25.95
CA GLN A 222 11.35 10.24 -27.04
C GLN A 222 11.43 9.46 -28.35
N GLY A 223 10.32 9.13 -28.94
CA GLY A 223 10.31 8.71 -30.33
C GLY A 223 9.56 7.43 -30.69
N THR A 224 8.69 6.89 -29.85
CA THR A 224 7.88 5.73 -30.23
C THR A 224 6.39 6.05 -30.25
N GLU A 225 5.76 5.87 -31.42
CA GLU A 225 4.33 6.20 -31.72
C GLU A 225 3.29 5.44 -30.86
N TRP A 226 3.72 4.43 -30.08
CA TRP A 226 2.83 3.62 -29.23
C TRP A 226 2.37 4.30 -27.93
N TRP A 227 2.78 5.54 -27.68
CA TRP A 227 2.36 6.34 -26.53
C TRP A 227 0.90 6.82 -26.54
N ILE A 228 0.21 6.70 -27.68
CA ILE A 228 -1.18 7.18 -27.82
C ILE A 228 -2.11 6.50 -26.82
N ASN A 229 -1.88 5.21 -26.54
CA ASN A 229 -2.71 4.42 -25.63
C ASN A 229 -2.10 4.19 -24.24
N GLY A 230 -0.84 4.59 -24.00
CA GLY A 230 -0.11 4.34 -22.76
C GLY A 230 0.24 2.86 -22.56
N ALA A 231 1.07 2.57 -21.55
CA ALA A 231 1.40 1.18 -21.19
C ALA A 231 0.38 0.60 -20.19
N PHE A 232 0.22 -0.70 -20.18
CA PHE A 232 -0.37 -1.41 -19.03
C PHE A 232 0.66 -1.49 -17.90
N CYS A 233 0.26 -1.28 -16.67
CA CYS A 233 1.19 -1.11 -15.57
C CYS A 233 0.84 -2.00 -14.37
N TYR A 234 1.85 -2.65 -13.83
CA TYR A 234 1.82 -3.31 -12.53
C TYR A 234 2.87 -2.67 -11.62
N ILE A 235 2.50 -2.41 -10.36
CA ILE A 235 3.40 -1.86 -9.35
C ILE A 235 3.28 -2.68 -8.07
N GLY A 236 4.36 -3.34 -7.66
CA GLY A 236 4.35 -4.17 -6.46
C GLY A 236 5.53 -5.13 -6.38
N ARG A 237 5.54 -5.98 -5.35
CA ARG A 237 6.54 -7.05 -5.22
C ARG A 237 6.32 -8.12 -6.29
N ILE A 238 7.41 -8.66 -6.81
CA ILE A 238 7.37 -9.73 -7.83
C ILE A 238 7.33 -11.08 -7.10
N VAL A 239 6.13 -11.50 -6.74
CA VAL A 239 5.84 -12.76 -6.00
C VAL A 239 4.49 -13.33 -6.45
N ASP A 240 4.29 -14.65 -6.29
CA ASP A 240 3.07 -15.34 -6.71
C ASP A 240 1.79 -14.71 -6.18
N GLN A 241 1.77 -14.33 -4.91
CA GLN A 241 0.63 -13.66 -4.26
C GLN A 241 0.14 -12.42 -5.02
N LYS A 242 0.98 -11.83 -5.89
CA LYS A 242 0.67 -10.61 -6.64
C LYS A 242 0.17 -10.85 -8.06
N GLY A 243 0.04 -12.12 -8.46
CA GLY A 243 -0.57 -12.50 -9.73
C GLY A 243 0.19 -12.02 -10.96
N VAL A 244 1.51 -11.85 -10.86
CA VAL A 244 2.35 -11.36 -11.97
C VAL A 244 2.30 -12.33 -13.16
N LYS A 245 2.24 -13.63 -12.90
CA LYS A 245 2.09 -14.66 -13.94
C LYS A 245 0.77 -14.48 -14.70
N GLU A 246 -0.31 -14.33 -13.98
CA GLU A 246 -1.66 -14.15 -14.55
C GLU A 246 -1.75 -12.88 -15.39
N ILE A 247 -1.08 -11.81 -14.96
CA ILE A 247 -0.99 -10.55 -15.73
C ILE A 247 -0.27 -10.77 -17.07
N ILE A 248 0.84 -11.51 -17.06
CA ILE A 248 1.59 -11.79 -18.30
C ILE A 248 0.79 -12.72 -19.23
N LEU A 249 0.11 -13.73 -18.70
CA LEU A 249 -0.77 -14.61 -19.47
C LEU A 249 -1.92 -13.82 -20.13
N ALA A 250 -2.55 -12.93 -19.37
CA ALA A 250 -3.61 -12.06 -19.89
C ALA A 250 -3.10 -11.14 -21.02
N TRP A 251 -1.91 -10.55 -20.81
CA TRP A 251 -1.27 -9.70 -21.80
C TRP A 251 -0.86 -10.49 -23.06
N GLU A 252 -0.33 -11.69 -22.92
CA GLU A 252 0.08 -12.54 -24.05
C GLU A 252 -1.09 -12.90 -24.96
N ILE A 253 -2.28 -13.21 -24.39
CA ILE A 253 -3.50 -13.44 -25.16
C ILE A 253 -3.75 -12.25 -26.11
N LEU A 254 -3.65 -11.02 -25.59
CA LEU A 254 -3.89 -9.81 -26.37
C LEU A 254 -2.78 -9.58 -27.39
N TYR A 255 -1.52 -9.81 -27.00
CA TYR A 255 -0.42 -9.65 -27.92
C TYR A 255 -0.51 -10.60 -29.13
N LYS A 256 -0.90 -11.85 -28.90
CA LYS A 256 -1.17 -12.81 -29.99
C LYS A 256 -2.34 -12.39 -30.88
N LYS A 257 -3.34 -11.69 -30.34
CA LYS A 257 -4.52 -11.22 -31.07
C LYS A 257 -4.28 -9.89 -31.82
N TYR A 258 -3.63 -8.93 -31.18
CA TYR A 258 -3.53 -7.55 -31.65
C TYR A 258 -2.11 -7.13 -32.05
N LEU A 259 -1.12 -7.94 -31.79
CA LEU A 259 0.30 -7.70 -32.10
C LEU A 259 0.77 -6.30 -31.62
N ASN A 260 1.24 -5.49 -32.54
CA ASN A 260 1.78 -4.16 -32.25
C ASN A 260 0.77 -3.15 -31.70
N LEU A 261 -0.51 -3.41 -31.82
CA LEU A 261 -1.57 -2.58 -31.20
C LEU A 261 -1.70 -2.82 -29.70
N THR A 262 -1.15 -3.94 -29.19
CA THR A 262 -1.15 -4.22 -27.75
C THR A 262 -0.14 -3.31 -27.04
N PRO A 263 -0.59 -2.50 -26.04
CA PRO A 263 0.30 -1.70 -25.23
C PRO A 263 1.37 -2.56 -24.54
N PRO A 264 2.59 -2.03 -24.32
CA PRO A 264 3.59 -2.75 -23.57
C PRO A 264 3.14 -2.95 -22.12
N MET A 265 3.65 -4.00 -21.49
CA MET A 265 3.41 -4.30 -20.08
C MET A 265 4.61 -3.90 -19.25
N TRP A 266 4.40 -3.03 -18.26
CA TRP A 266 5.43 -2.54 -17.35
C TRP A 266 5.26 -3.11 -15.96
N PHE A 267 6.34 -3.74 -15.44
CA PHE A 267 6.42 -4.28 -14.10
C PHE A 267 7.38 -3.43 -13.26
N ILE A 268 6.85 -2.77 -12.23
CA ILE A 268 7.60 -1.92 -11.32
C ILE A 268 7.66 -2.57 -9.94
N GLY A 269 8.87 -2.70 -9.40
CA GLY A 269 9.15 -3.32 -8.11
C GLY A 269 9.92 -4.63 -8.23
N GLY A 270 10.22 -5.25 -7.09
CA GLY A 270 11.09 -6.42 -7.00
C GLY A 270 12.58 -6.10 -7.12
N THR A 271 13.41 -6.91 -6.48
CA THR A 271 14.87 -6.89 -6.67
C THR A 271 15.25 -7.56 -7.99
N ALA A 272 16.47 -7.36 -8.46
CA ALA A 272 16.98 -8.08 -9.62
C ALA A 272 16.93 -9.61 -9.41
N GLU A 273 17.13 -10.07 -8.19
CA GLU A 273 17.03 -11.49 -7.81
C GLU A 273 15.58 -11.98 -7.89
N ASP A 274 14.61 -11.24 -7.32
CA ASP A 274 13.19 -11.56 -7.40
C ASP A 274 12.73 -11.67 -8.85
N ILE A 275 13.08 -10.67 -9.68
CA ILE A 275 12.74 -10.63 -11.10
C ILE A 275 13.37 -11.84 -11.82
N SER A 276 14.65 -12.09 -11.60
CA SER A 276 15.34 -13.22 -12.23
C SER A 276 14.76 -14.57 -11.85
N LYS A 277 14.44 -14.75 -10.58
CA LYS A 277 13.77 -15.95 -10.07
C LYS A 277 12.39 -16.13 -10.70
N TYR A 278 11.59 -15.05 -10.71
CA TYR A 278 10.21 -15.11 -11.19
C TYR A 278 10.13 -15.29 -12.72
N ARG A 279 11.02 -14.67 -13.48
CA ARG A 279 11.14 -14.87 -14.94
C ARG A 279 11.35 -16.35 -15.31
N ARG A 280 12.13 -17.10 -14.53
CA ARG A 280 12.33 -18.54 -14.75
C ARG A 280 11.02 -19.32 -14.60
N ILE A 281 10.21 -18.97 -13.59
CA ILE A 281 8.89 -19.58 -13.39
C ILE A 281 7.95 -19.23 -14.54
N ILE A 282 7.88 -17.96 -14.94
CA ILE A 282 6.98 -17.51 -16.01
C ILE A 282 7.33 -18.16 -17.34
N LYS A 283 8.61 -18.37 -17.62
CA LYS A 283 9.08 -18.97 -18.90
C LYS A 283 8.51 -20.39 -19.12
N GLU A 284 8.14 -21.10 -18.07
CA GLU A 284 7.48 -22.41 -18.17
C GLU A 284 6.07 -22.29 -18.76
N TYR A 285 5.41 -21.15 -18.60
CA TYR A 285 4.05 -20.86 -19.08
C TYR A 285 4.03 -19.98 -20.34
N VAL A 286 5.03 -19.14 -20.50
CA VAL A 286 5.18 -18.19 -21.60
C VAL A 286 6.59 -18.34 -22.21
N PRO A 287 6.79 -19.33 -23.11
CA PRO A 287 8.11 -19.64 -23.69
C PRO A 287 8.73 -18.44 -24.43
N ASP A 288 7.89 -17.57 -25.02
CA ASP A 288 8.33 -16.40 -25.80
C ASP A 288 8.65 -15.16 -24.94
N LEU A 289 8.68 -15.29 -23.59
CA LEU A 289 8.93 -14.18 -22.69
C LEU A 289 10.18 -13.37 -23.04
N GLU A 290 11.30 -14.03 -23.34
CA GLU A 290 12.55 -13.36 -23.69
C GLU A 290 12.43 -12.58 -25.02
N THR A 291 11.68 -13.10 -25.97
CA THR A 291 11.39 -12.41 -27.23
C THR A 291 10.59 -11.14 -26.98
N TYR A 292 9.56 -11.21 -26.13
CA TYR A 292 8.75 -10.03 -25.77
C TYR A 292 9.57 -8.96 -25.02
N GLU A 293 10.53 -9.39 -24.18
CA GLU A 293 11.46 -8.47 -23.50
C GLU A 293 12.42 -7.81 -24.50
N GLN A 294 13.03 -8.59 -25.43
CA GLN A 294 13.91 -8.06 -26.46
C GLN A 294 13.21 -7.10 -27.42
N GLN A 295 11.93 -7.33 -27.69
CA GLN A 295 11.10 -6.45 -28.51
C GLN A 295 10.55 -5.26 -27.72
N HIS A 296 10.95 -5.07 -26.47
CA HIS A 296 10.47 -3.99 -25.62
C HIS A 296 8.95 -3.98 -25.40
N LYS A 297 8.34 -5.18 -25.37
CA LYS A 297 6.90 -5.34 -25.10
C LYS A 297 6.63 -5.62 -23.63
N ILE A 298 7.59 -6.23 -22.92
CA ILE A 298 7.57 -6.43 -21.47
C ILE A 298 8.81 -5.77 -20.86
N TYR A 299 8.59 -4.95 -19.81
CA TYR A 299 9.66 -4.24 -19.11
C TYR A 299 9.62 -4.52 -17.62
N TRP A 300 10.80 -4.78 -17.06
CA TRP A 300 11.02 -4.93 -15.62
C TRP A 300 11.85 -3.74 -15.12
N TRP A 301 11.17 -2.79 -14.47
CA TRP A 301 11.81 -1.56 -14.02
C TRP A 301 12.59 -1.71 -12.70
N GLY A 302 12.32 -2.77 -11.92
CA GLY A 302 12.82 -2.87 -10.56
C GLY A 302 12.19 -1.82 -9.65
N PHE A 303 12.84 -1.50 -8.55
CA PHE A 303 12.37 -0.48 -7.61
C PHE A 303 12.54 0.93 -8.20
N LEU A 304 11.50 1.74 -8.07
CA LEU A 304 11.51 3.17 -8.39
C LEU A 304 11.18 3.98 -7.13
N SER A 305 11.67 5.22 -7.08
CA SER A 305 11.24 6.22 -6.10
C SER A 305 9.77 6.61 -6.32
N ASP A 306 9.14 7.24 -5.34
CA ASP A 306 7.76 7.72 -5.47
C ASP A 306 7.61 8.67 -6.68
N ALA A 307 8.59 9.55 -6.92
CA ALA A 307 8.64 10.39 -8.12
C ALA A 307 8.75 9.55 -9.41
N GLY A 308 9.56 8.49 -9.42
CA GLY A 308 9.66 7.55 -10.53
C GLY A 308 8.33 6.83 -10.79
N ILE A 309 7.66 6.35 -9.75
CA ILE A 309 6.34 5.72 -9.84
C ILE A 309 5.30 6.71 -10.39
N SER A 310 5.29 7.95 -9.89
CA SER A 310 4.39 9.00 -10.38
C SER A 310 4.60 9.25 -11.88
N ASN A 311 5.86 9.35 -12.34
CA ASN A 311 6.19 9.50 -13.76
C ASN A 311 5.72 8.31 -14.61
N VAL A 312 5.87 7.08 -14.12
CA VAL A 312 5.37 5.87 -14.79
C VAL A 312 3.86 5.91 -14.89
N LEU A 313 3.17 6.19 -13.78
CA LEU A 313 1.71 6.26 -13.77
C LEU A 313 1.17 7.31 -14.75
N LEU A 314 1.80 8.47 -14.89
CA LEU A 314 1.37 9.47 -15.88
C LEU A 314 1.37 8.91 -17.32
N LYS A 315 2.23 7.94 -17.60
CA LYS A 315 2.41 7.34 -18.93
C LYS A 315 1.67 6.02 -19.14
N CYS A 316 0.96 5.52 -18.11
CA CYS A 316 0.15 4.31 -18.21
C CYS A 316 -1.27 4.60 -18.66
N SER A 317 -1.94 3.60 -19.25
CA SER A 317 -3.38 3.61 -19.51
C SER A 317 -4.17 3.06 -18.33
N VAL A 318 -3.68 2.02 -17.66
CA VAL A 318 -4.36 1.33 -16.56
C VAL A 318 -3.34 0.71 -15.59
N LEU A 319 -3.66 0.77 -14.30
CA LEU A 319 -2.96 -0.01 -13.27
C LEU A 319 -3.64 -1.37 -13.09
N ILE A 320 -2.85 -2.44 -13.01
CA ILE A 320 -3.34 -3.80 -12.75
C ILE A 320 -2.86 -4.24 -11.37
N MET A 321 -3.79 -4.61 -10.49
CA MET A 321 -3.58 -5.12 -9.14
C MET A 321 -4.21 -6.48 -8.98
N HIS A 322 -3.64 -7.51 -9.64
CA HIS A 322 -4.16 -8.89 -9.65
C HIS A 322 -3.66 -9.70 -8.44
N SER A 323 -3.82 -9.14 -7.22
CA SER A 323 -3.29 -9.74 -6.00
C SER A 323 -4.29 -10.68 -5.36
N ALA A 324 -3.85 -11.86 -4.93
CA ALA A 324 -4.66 -12.74 -4.09
C ALA A 324 -5.04 -12.07 -2.76
N PHE A 325 -4.17 -11.18 -2.27
CA PHE A 325 -4.39 -10.42 -1.05
C PHE A 325 -3.65 -9.07 -1.09
N GLU A 326 -4.39 -7.97 -0.85
CA GLU A 326 -3.85 -6.60 -0.83
C GLU A 326 -4.51 -5.76 0.28
N PRO A 327 -4.04 -5.88 1.53
CA PRO A 327 -4.66 -5.16 2.64
C PRO A 327 -4.55 -3.64 2.53
N GLY A 328 -3.43 -3.16 2.01
CA GLY A 328 -3.08 -1.76 2.08
C GLY A 328 -3.35 -0.91 0.84
N GLY A 329 -3.43 -1.51 -0.32
CA GLY A 329 -3.82 -0.89 -1.61
C GLY A 329 -3.24 0.48 -1.96
N ARG A 330 -2.09 0.87 -1.39
CA ARG A 330 -1.49 2.20 -1.57
C ARG A 330 -1.34 2.57 -3.04
N VAL A 331 -0.88 1.62 -3.85
CA VAL A 331 -0.67 1.83 -5.28
C VAL A 331 -1.98 2.13 -6.01
N ILE A 332 -3.12 1.64 -5.50
CA ILE A 332 -4.44 1.97 -6.02
C ILE A 332 -4.73 3.47 -5.84
N LEU A 333 -4.45 4.02 -4.65
CA LEU A 333 -4.61 5.45 -4.40
C LEU A 333 -3.64 6.30 -5.24
N GLU A 334 -2.40 5.84 -5.41
CA GLU A 334 -1.38 6.48 -6.25
C GLU A 334 -1.85 6.54 -7.71
N ALA A 335 -2.41 5.45 -8.24
CA ALA A 335 -3.01 5.44 -9.58
C ALA A 335 -4.24 6.34 -9.68
N MET A 336 -5.16 6.27 -8.71
CA MET A 336 -6.36 7.10 -8.69
C MET A 336 -6.02 8.59 -8.62
N SER A 337 -5.07 8.99 -7.77
CA SER A 337 -4.61 10.38 -7.68
C SER A 337 -3.98 10.88 -8.99
N SER A 338 -3.29 9.97 -9.70
CA SER A 338 -2.71 10.23 -11.03
C SER A 338 -3.74 10.18 -12.16
N GLY A 339 -5.03 9.97 -11.84
CA GLY A 339 -6.11 9.90 -12.82
C GLY A 339 -6.05 8.64 -13.70
N LYS A 340 -5.65 7.50 -13.13
CA LYS A 340 -5.60 6.22 -13.83
C LYS A 340 -6.69 5.27 -13.35
N PRO A 341 -7.37 4.57 -14.26
CA PRO A 341 -8.25 3.47 -13.90
C PRO A 341 -7.46 2.31 -13.31
N VAL A 342 -8.16 1.46 -12.54
CA VAL A 342 -7.54 0.32 -11.89
C VAL A 342 -8.32 -0.95 -12.21
N ILE A 343 -7.63 -2.03 -12.60
CA ILE A 343 -8.20 -3.36 -12.58
C ILE A 343 -7.68 -4.05 -11.33
N ALA A 344 -8.56 -4.40 -10.39
CA ALA A 344 -8.19 -4.99 -9.11
C ALA A 344 -8.94 -6.30 -8.86
N THR A 345 -8.39 -7.13 -7.98
CA THR A 345 -9.12 -8.28 -7.44
C THR A 345 -10.06 -7.84 -6.31
N TYR A 346 -11.06 -8.69 -6.00
CA TYR A 346 -11.99 -8.49 -4.87
C TYR A 346 -11.30 -8.68 -3.51
N SER A 347 -10.14 -8.05 -3.31
CA SER A 347 -9.39 -8.19 -2.06
C SER A 347 -9.07 -6.84 -1.45
N GLY A 348 -9.30 -6.74 -0.12
CA GLY A 348 -8.88 -5.60 0.69
C GLY A 348 -9.30 -4.26 0.09
N PHE A 349 -8.31 -3.41 -0.11
CA PHE A 349 -8.50 -2.04 -0.58
C PHE A 349 -9.08 -1.93 -2.00
N GLY A 350 -8.76 -2.89 -2.89
CA GLY A 350 -9.33 -2.93 -4.25
C GLY A 350 -10.84 -3.04 -4.21
N ASN A 351 -11.37 -3.94 -3.38
CA ASN A 351 -12.80 -4.14 -3.23
C ASN A 351 -13.54 -2.90 -2.71
N ASN A 352 -12.88 -2.07 -1.91
CA ASN A 352 -13.52 -0.89 -1.33
C ASN A 352 -13.57 0.31 -2.28
N TYR A 353 -12.55 0.50 -3.11
CA TYR A 353 -12.34 1.77 -3.84
C TYR A 353 -12.33 1.65 -5.36
N VAL A 354 -12.22 0.45 -5.90
CA VAL A 354 -12.49 0.21 -7.33
C VAL A 354 -13.99 -0.03 -7.50
N GLN A 355 -14.58 0.56 -8.52
CA GLN A 355 -16.00 0.44 -8.86
C GLN A 355 -16.10 0.15 -10.36
N ASP A 356 -16.74 -0.97 -10.70
CA ASP A 356 -16.86 -1.43 -12.08
C ASP A 356 -17.55 -0.37 -12.95
N TRP A 357 -16.99 -0.12 -14.12
CA TRP A 357 -17.44 0.87 -15.09
C TRP A 357 -17.42 2.34 -14.63
N TYR A 358 -17.01 2.59 -13.39
CA TYR A 358 -16.88 3.96 -12.89
C TYR A 358 -15.42 4.42 -12.90
N ASN A 359 -14.52 3.71 -12.20
CA ASN A 359 -13.09 4.04 -12.12
C ASN A 359 -12.16 2.86 -12.40
N GLY A 360 -12.72 1.71 -12.77
CA GLY A 360 -11.95 0.50 -13.04
C GLY A 360 -12.83 -0.73 -13.20
N PHE A 361 -12.24 -1.90 -12.93
CA PHE A 361 -12.92 -3.20 -13.02
C PHE A 361 -12.44 -4.15 -11.94
N HIS A 362 -13.32 -5.09 -11.55
CA HIS A 362 -12.94 -6.19 -10.68
C HIS A 362 -12.79 -7.50 -11.45
N VAL A 363 -11.80 -8.29 -11.04
CA VAL A 363 -11.53 -9.62 -11.56
C VAL A 363 -11.19 -10.57 -10.43
N GLU A 364 -11.60 -11.83 -10.52
CA GLU A 364 -11.19 -12.84 -9.54
C GLU A 364 -9.70 -13.14 -9.65
N TYR A 365 -9.06 -13.43 -8.52
CA TYR A 365 -7.66 -13.86 -8.52
C TYR A 365 -7.50 -15.15 -9.31
N GLY A 366 -6.55 -15.17 -10.24
CA GLY A 366 -6.31 -16.31 -11.13
C GLY A 366 -7.07 -16.26 -12.45
N ASP A 367 -8.12 -15.42 -12.58
CA ASP A 367 -8.89 -15.30 -13.83
C ASP A 367 -8.20 -14.35 -14.82
N PHE A 368 -7.11 -14.84 -15.40
CA PHE A 368 -6.37 -14.08 -16.42
C PHE A 368 -7.14 -13.93 -17.74
N GLN A 369 -8.14 -14.78 -18.01
CA GLN A 369 -8.99 -14.67 -19.19
C GLN A 369 -9.93 -13.47 -19.06
N LYS A 370 -10.60 -13.29 -17.93
CA LYS A 370 -11.42 -12.09 -17.68
C LYS A 370 -10.54 -10.84 -17.61
N LEU A 371 -9.35 -10.93 -16.99
CA LEU A 371 -8.38 -9.83 -16.99
C LEU A 371 -8.01 -9.42 -18.43
N SER A 372 -7.74 -10.39 -19.32
CA SER A 372 -7.47 -10.13 -20.74
C SER A 372 -8.64 -9.40 -21.42
N ARG A 373 -9.89 -9.81 -21.18
CA ARG A 373 -11.07 -9.13 -21.75
C ARG A 373 -11.19 -7.67 -21.28
N TYR A 374 -10.91 -7.38 -20.02
CA TYR A 374 -10.92 -5.99 -19.53
C TYR A 374 -9.77 -5.17 -20.11
N LEU A 375 -8.57 -5.73 -20.24
CA LEU A 375 -7.46 -5.06 -20.92
C LEU A 375 -7.74 -4.80 -22.40
N GLU A 376 -8.47 -5.69 -23.06
CA GLU A 376 -8.90 -5.53 -24.45
C GLU A 376 -9.74 -4.27 -24.67
N LEU A 377 -10.59 -3.90 -23.70
CA LEU A 377 -11.39 -2.68 -23.76
C LEU A 377 -10.52 -1.42 -23.89
N PHE A 378 -9.35 -1.40 -23.28
CA PHE A 378 -8.42 -0.27 -23.38
C PHE A 378 -7.67 -0.21 -24.73
N ILE A 379 -7.58 -1.35 -25.44
CA ILE A 379 -7.02 -1.41 -26.80
C ILE A 379 -8.07 -0.95 -27.82
N THR A 380 -9.29 -1.46 -27.67
CA THR A 380 -10.37 -1.23 -28.65
C THR A 380 -11.09 0.10 -28.46
N ASN A 381 -10.98 0.69 -27.26
CA ASN A 381 -11.54 1.99 -26.94
C ASN A 381 -10.53 2.93 -26.27
N PRO A 382 -9.77 3.71 -27.05
CA PRO A 382 -8.71 4.58 -26.53
C PRO A 382 -9.19 5.65 -25.52
N TYR A 383 -10.47 6.02 -25.56
CA TYR A 383 -11.03 7.04 -24.65
C TYR A 383 -11.41 6.48 -23.27
N LEU A 384 -11.53 5.15 -23.15
CA LEU A 384 -11.97 4.50 -21.91
C LEU A 384 -11.02 4.81 -20.73
N ALA A 385 -9.72 4.73 -20.97
CA ALA A 385 -8.73 5.02 -19.94
C ALA A 385 -8.88 6.45 -19.39
N ASN A 386 -9.13 7.42 -20.28
CA ASN A 386 -9.32 8.82 -19.87
C ASN A 386 -10.62 9.01 -19.08
N MET A 387 -11.73 8.44 -19.53
CA MET A 387 -13.02 8.53 -18.85
C MET A 387 -12.98 7.93 -17.43
N LEU A 388 -12.56 6.69 -17.32
CA LEU A 388 -12.44 6.02 -16.02
C LEU A 388 -11.37 6.71 -15.14
N GLY A 389 -10.32 7.26 -15.75
CA GLY A 389 -9.26 7.98 -15.06
C GLY A 389 -9.74 9.30 -14.43
N ILE A 390 -10.60 10.05 -15.11
CA ILE A 390 -11.25 11.25 -14.57
C ILE A 390 -12.07 10.90 -13.32
N ASN A 391 -12.86 9.84 -13.40
CA ASN A 391 -13.64 9.34 -12.28
C ASN A 391 -12.75 8.85 -11.12
N SER A 392 -11.67 8.14 -11.43
CA SER A 392 -10.65 7.73 -10.46
C SER A 392 -10.11 8.92 -9.67
N LYS A 393 -9.73 9.98 -10.37
CA LYS A 393 -9.19 11.18 -9.74
C LYS A 393 -10.23 11.94 -8.92
N SER A 394 -11.48 11.99 -9.39
CA SER A 394 -12.58 12.59 -8.65
C SER A 394 -12.85 11.84 -7.34
N LEU A 395 -12.94 10.51 -7.42
CA LEU A 395 -13.14 9.64 -6.27
C LEU A 395 -11.99 9.75 -5.28
N PHE A 396 -10.74 9.75 -5.76
CA PHE A 396 -9.57 9.95 -4.89
C PHE A 396 -9.65 11.28 -4.13
N ARG A 397 -10.02 12.37 -4.79
CA ARG A 397 -10.15 13.68 -4.12
C ARG A 397 -11.22 13.68 -3.02
N GLU A 398 -12.32 12.98 -3.23
CA GLU A 398 -13.37 12.81 -2.23
C GLU A 398 -12.88 11.99 -1.04
N ILE A 399 -12.27 10.83 -1.31
CA ILE A 399 -11.68 9.97 -0.28
C ILE A 399 -10.64 10.73 0.53
N ASN A 400 -9.69 11.38 -0.13
CA ASN A 400 -8.60 12.11 0.54
C ASN A 400 -9.12 13.27 1.39
N ARG A 401 -10.17 13.97 0.92
CA ARG A 401 -10.83 15.02 1.70
C ARG A 401 -11.53 14.47 2.93
N ASN A 402 -12.21 13.34 2.81
CA ASN A 402 -12.95 12.73 3.90
C ASN A 402 -12.04 12.10 4.95
N TRP A 403 -10.94 11.51 4.51
CA TRP A 403 -9.99 10.90 5.44
C TRP A 403 -9.05 11.91 6.06
N ASP A 404 -8.49 12.81 5.27
CA ASP A 404 -7.52 13.81 5.72
C ASP A 404 -6.51 13.21 6.73
N TYR A 405 -5.79 12.21 6.25
CA TYR A 405 -4.95 11.31 7.06
C TYR A 405 -4.06 12.07 8.05
N PHE A 406 -3.31 13.04 7.56
CA PHE A 406 -2.37 13.78 8.41
C PHE A 406 -3.07 14.69 9.42
N ARG A 407 -4.22 15.27 9.07
CA ARG A 407 -5.02 16.04 10.03
C ARG A 407 -5.52 15.13 11.14
N ARG A 408 -6.01 13.92 10.83
CA ARG A 408 -6.45 12.96 11.85
C ARG A 408 -5.32 12.51 12.76
N ILE A 409 -4.13 12.23 12.21
CA ILE A 409 -2.94 11.92 13.02
C ILE A 409 -2.56 13.12 13.88
N SER A 410 -2.59 14.34 13.35
CA SER A 410 -2.33 15.57 14.10
C SER A 410 -3.35 15.76 15.23
N ASP A 411 -4.65 15.64 14.94
CA ASP A 411 -5.72 15.74 15.93
C ASP A 411 -5.49 14.74 17.10
N LEU A 412 -5.04 13.52 16.77
CA LEU A 412 -4.70 12.51 17.76
C LEU A 412 -3.45 12.87 18.55
N TYR A 413 -2.39 13.28 17.89
CA TYR A 413 -1.14 13.60 18.55
C TYR A 413 -1.27 14.82 19.48
N PHE A 414 -2.06 15.82 19.10
CA PHE A 414 -2.24 17.03 19.91
C PHE A 414 -3.41 16.92 20.91
N GLY A 415 -4.46 16.17 20.60
CA GLY A 415 -5.71 16.14 21.36
C GLY A 415 -5.94 14.89 22.18
N PHE A 416 -5.60 13.70 21.69
CA PHE A 416 -6.00 12.44 22.33
C PHE A 416 -5.43 12.33 23.76
N GLY A 417 -6.31 11.94 24.69
CA GLY A 417 -5.97 11.89 26.12
C GLY A 417 -6.02 13.25 26.84
N THR A 418 -6.42 14.34 26.15
CA THR A 418 -6.71 15.62 26.79
C THR A 418 -8.22 15.77 27.03
N SER A 419 -8.62 16.65 27.96
CA SER A 419 -10.02 16.97 28.24
C SER A 419 -10.75 17.64 27.07
N GLU A 420 -10.02 18.20 26.12
CA GLU A 420 -10.53 18.90 24.96
C GLU A 420 -10.79 17.96 23.75
N TYR A 421 -10.27 16.72 23.81
CA TYR A 421 -10.41 15.80 22.68
C TYR A 421 -11.84 15.24 22.62
N THR A 422 -12.52 15.50 21.52
CA THR A 422 -13.80 14.90 21.19
C THR A 422 -13.67 13.97 20.01
N TYR A 423 -13.99 12.71 20.18
CA TYR A 423 -14.03 11.73 19.09
C TYR A 423 -15.09 12.12 18.05
N LYS A 424 -14.67 12.34 16.79
CA LYS A 424 -15.58 12.76 15.71
C LYS A 424 -16.24 11.59 14.95
N GLY A 425 -16.07 10.35 15.43
CA GLY A 425 -16.65 9.16 14.80
C GLY A 425 -15.95 8.72 13.51
N ASN A 426 -16.34 7.56 13.00
CA ASN A 426 -15.86 7.04 11.72
C ASN A 426 -16.69 7.63 10.58
N LEU A 427 -16.05 8.34 9.68
CA LEU A 427 -16.66 8.76 8.42
C LEU A 427 -16.36 7.68 7.38
N PHE A 428 -17.33 6.81 7.12
CA PHE A 428 -17.23 5.82 6.06
C PHE A 428 -17.51 6.46 4.71
N TYR A 429 -16.72 6.07 3.73
CA TYR A 429 -16.97 6.43 2.34
C TYR A 429 -18.21 5.65 1.85
N LYS A 430 -19.18 6.38 1.30
CA LYS A 430 -20.33 5.75 0.65
C LYS A 430 -19.97 5.50 -0.82
N LYS A 431 -20.00 4.23 -1.27
CA LYS A 431 -19.80 3.90 -2.69
C LYS A 431 -20.72 4.77 -3.56
N MET A 432 -20.12 5.44 -4.55
CA MET A 432 -20.91 6.19 -5.53
C MET A 432 -21.54 5.20 -6.50
N GLN A 433 -22.78 5.43 -6.87
CA GLN A 433 -23.39 4.68 -7.97
C GLN A 433 -22.79 5.18 -9.29
N PRO A 434 -22.54 4.30 -10.28
CA PRO A 434 -22.05 4.72 -11.58
C PRO A 434 -22.98 5.78 -12.16
N GLN A 435 -22.40 6.93 -12.53
CA GLN A 435 -23.20 8.01 -13.15
C GLN A 435 -23.64 7.69 -14.59
N TYR A 436 -23.14 6.58 -15.15
CA TYR A 436 -23.37 6.19 -16.54
C TYR A 436 -23.80 4.73 -16.66
N PRO A 437 -25.04 4.39 -16.24
CA PRO A 437 -25.57 3.03 -16.42
C PRO A 437 -25.65 2.58 -17.88
N ASN A 438 -25.64 3.55 -18.83
CA ASN A 438 -25.78 3.30 -20.28
C ASN A 438 -24.45 3.12 -21.03
N LEU A 439 -23.28 3.17 -20.36
CA LEU A 439 -22.00 2.88 -21.02
C LEU A 439 -21.94 1.43 -21.55
N ILE A 440 -22.65 0.50 -20.90
CA ILE A 440 -22.80 -0.89 -21.36
C ILE A 440 -23.45 -0.94 -22.75
N ASP A 441 -24.40 -0.04 -23.04
CA ASP A 441 -25.12 0.03 -24.31
C ASP A 441 -24.33 0.71 -25.44
N ALA A 442 -23.26 1.43 -25.11
CA ALA A 442 -22.42 2.15 -26.08
C ALA A 442 -21.34 1.25 -26.72
N PHE A 443 -21.12 0.04 -26.21
CA PHE A 443 -20.11 -0.89 -26.73
C PHE A 443 -20.74 -1.88 -27.73
N PRO A 444 -20.22 -2.01 -28.97
CA PRO A 444 -20.83 -2.81 -30.04
C PRO A 444 -20.66 -4.34 -29.90
N TYR A 445 -20.25 -4.84 -28.72
CA TYR A 445 -19.98 -6.27 -28.51
C TYR A 445 -21.10 -6.97 -27.75
N ASN A 446 -21.99 -7.65 -28.50
CA ASN A 446 -23.07 -8.45 -27.93
C ASN A 446 -22.61 -9.63 -27.05
N ASP A 447 -21.38 -10.13 -27.23
CA ASP A 447 -20.85 -11.25 -26.44
C ASP A 447 -20.47 -10.86 -25.01
N ILE A 448 -20.12 -9.59 -24.77
CA ILE A 448 -19.82 -9.09 -23.42
C ILE A 448 -21.12 -8.85 -22.63
N LYS A 449 -22.22 -8.50 -23.28
CA LYS A 449 -23.53 -8.29 -22.62
C LYS A 449 -24.05 -9.54 -21.93
N ASN A 450 -23.86 -10.72 -22.52
CA ASN A 450 -24.33 -11.96 -21.94
C ASN A 450 -23.56 -12.39 -20.70
N ASP A 451 -22.24 -12.13 -20.67
CA ASP A 451 -21.40 -12.43 -19.49
C ASP A 451 -21.59 -11.41 -18.34
N ILE A 452 -22.07 -10.17 -18.64
CA ILE A 452 -22.29 -9.12 -17.66
C ILE A 452 -23.68 -9.18 -17.05
N SER A 453 -24.70 -9.61 -17.82
CA SER A 453 -26.06 -9.76 -17.30
C SER A 453 -26.18 -10.84 -16.22
N ASP A 454 -25.36 -11.88 -16.28
CA ASP A 454 -25.31 -12.94 -15.26
C ASP A 454 -24.64 -12.48 -13.96
N ILE A 455 -23.77 -11.45 -14.03
CA ILE A 455 -23.08 -10.88 -12.84
C ILE A 455 -23.95 -9.85 -12.10
N SER A 456 -24.85 -9.16 -12.83
CA SER A 456 -25.66 -8.09 -12.21
C SER A 456 -26.91 -8.59 -11.50
N THR A 457 -27.33 -9.84 -11.72
CA THR A 457 -28.55 -10.43 -11.13
C THR A 457 -28.32 -11.18 -9.83
N GLU A 458 -27.08 -11.56 -9.46
CA GLU A 458 -26.80 -12.28 -8.20
C GLU A 458 -26.48 -11.39 -6.99
N PHE A 459 -26.39 -10.07 -7.12
CA PHE A 459 -26.03 -9.16 -6.02
C PHE A 459 -27.16 -8.24 -5.52
N TYR A 460 -28.42 -8.52 -5.86
CA TYR A 460 -29.58 -7.86 -5.28
C TYR A 460 -30.43 -8.88 -4.53
N ILE A 461 -30.05 -9.33 -3.36
CA ILE A 461 -30.94 -9.75 -2.26
C ILE A 461 -30.10 -9.88 -0.96
N GLU A 462 -30.58 -9.09 0.05
CA GLU A 462 -30.28 -8.98 1.48
C GLU A 462 -29.18 -8.03 1.92
#